data_657a5f8e59ecf42d3dd7ea6ae9f13edb
#
_entry.id   657a5f8e59ecf42d3dd7ea6ae9f13edb
#
_cell.length_a   1.000
_cell.length_b   1.000
_cell.length_c   1.000
_cell.angle_alpha   90.00
_cell.angle_beta   90.00
_cell.angle_gamma   90.00
#
_symmetry.space_group_name_H-M   'P 1'
#
loop_
_entity.id
_entity.type
_entity.pdbx_description
1 polymer ?
#
loop_
_entity_poly.entity_id
_entity_poly.type
_entity_poly.pdbx_seq_one_letter_code
_entity_poly.pdbx_strand_id
1 'polypeptide(L)'
;MINSLLLLTAKPVIYLVNLSERDYARKKNKWLPKIKQWIDENNPGDQLIPFSAALEEQLFTISDENELKEYLAKLGEGVQSALPKITKSGYDALDLIRYFTAGPDEVRAWSIRRGVKAPQAAGVIHSDFENKFVCGEIMAFNDLKEAGSENACRANGKLVQKGKTYEMVDGDIAQYVLTYEANHTAGRLVRRIISAAYIIENIFLLNPDTRKKIRTPGIEPGIASDHLRVNEES
;
A
#
# COMPACT_ATOMS: atom_id res chain seq x y z
N MET A 1 11.77 17.95 18.11
CA MET A 1 13.09 18.50 17.71
C MET A 1 14.04 17.40 17.18
N ILE A 2 14.35 16.30 17.91
CA ILE A 2 15.29 15.26 17.43
C ILE A 2 14.83 14.62 16.10
N ASN A 3 13.54 14.30 15.95
CA ASN A 3 13.00 13.71 14.72
C ASN A 3 13.10 14.61 13.49
N SER A 4 13.21 15.94 13.68
CA SER A 4 13.40 16.87 12.56
C SER A 4 14.81 16.85 11.98
N LEU A 5 15.78 16.30 12.72
CA LEU A 5 17.16 16.14 12.26
C LEU A 5 17.35 14.90 11.38
N LEU A 6 16.32 14.03 11.25
CA LEU A 6 16.33 12.82 10.45
C LEU A 6 17.49 11.87 10.70
N LEU A 7 18.02 11.85 11.95
CA LEU A 7 19.14 10.99 12.31
C LEU A 7 18.76 9.52 12.22
N LEU A 8 19.65 8.69 11.66
CA LEU A 8 19.41 7.25 11.52
C LEU A 8 19.20 6.57 12.88
N THR A 9 19.97 6.95 13.89
CA THR A 9 19.87 6.40 15.26
C THR A 9 18.58 6.78 15.99
N ALA A 10 17.81 7.74 15.48
CA ALA A 10 16.52 8.13 16.05
C ALA A 10 15.33 7.42 15.34
N LYS A 11 15.60 6.61 14.33
CA LYS A 11 14.57 5.87 13.60
C LYS A 11 14.36 4.49 14.20
N PRO A 12 13.13 3.94 14.15
CA PRO A 12 12.88 2.56 14.52
C PRO A 12 13.68 1.60 13.63
N VAL A 13 14.14 0.51 14.19
CA VAL A 13 14.95 -0.50 13.51
C VAL A 13 14.19 -1.82 13.42
N ILE A 14 14.27 -2.49 12.27
CA ILE A 14 13.79 -3.85 12.10
C ILE A 14 15.00 -4.73 11.78
N TYR A 15 15.27 -5.70 12.64
CA TYR A 15 16.36 -6.65 12.47
C TYR A 15 15.91 -7.81 11.56
N LEU A 16 16.41 -7.83 10.34
CA LEU A 16 16.19 -8.94 9.41
C LEU A 16 17.30 -9.97 9.56
N VAL A 17 16.99 -11.14 10.09
CA VAL A 17 17.97 -12.21 10.28
C VAL A 17 17.87 -13.22 9.15
N ASN A 18 18.88 -13.20 8.26
CA ASN A 18 18.94 -14.14 7.15
C ASN A 18 19.38 -15.53 7.64
N LEU A 19 18.56 -16.51 7.37
CA LEU A 19 18.76 -17.93 7.72
C LEU A 19 18.90 -18.77 6.48
N SER A 20 19.51 -19.97 6.63
CA SER A 20 19.39 -20.99 5.61
C SER A 20 17.92 -21.40 5.45
N GLU A 21 17.52 -21.81 4.25
CA GLU A 21 16.17 -22.32 3.98
C GLU A 21 15.74 -23.41 4.96
N ARG A 22 16.67 -24.34 5.26
CA ARG A 22 16.45 -25.42 6.22
C ARG A 22 16.18 -24.93 7.63
N ASP A 23 16.92 -23.94 8.12
CA ASP A 23 16.74 -23.38 9.47
C ASP A 23 15.46 -22.55 9.55
N TYR A 24 15.14 -21.84 8.48
CA TYR A 24 13.90 -21.09 8.35
C TYR A 24 12.68 -22.01 8.39
N ALA A 25 12.69 -23.08 7.58
CA ALA A 25 11.62 -24.08 7.56
C ALA A 25 11.43 -24.77 8.91
N ARG A 26 12.53 -25.10 9.59
CA ARG A 26 12.49 -25.74 10.92
C ARG A 26 12.12 -24.76 12.05
N LYS A 27 12.09 -23.45 11.80
CA LYS A 27 11.87 -22.41 12.82
C LYS A 27 12.85 -22.51 14.00
N LYS A 28 14.05 -23.05 13.77
CA LYS A 28 15.06 -23.30 14.81
C LYS A 28 16.44 -22.87 14.33
N ASN A 29 17.05 -21.95 15.08
CA ASN A 29 18.44 -21.55 14.89
C ASN A 29 19.04 -21.14 16.24
N LYS A 30 20.28 -21.57 16.52
CA LYS A 30 20.97 -21.31 17.80
C LYS A 30 21.28 -19.82 18.06
N TRP A 31 21.26 -19.02 17.00
CA TRP A 31 21.60 -17.58 17.08
C TRP A 31 20.39 -16.69 17.34
N LEU A 32 19.20 -17.09 16.90
CA LEU A 32 17.98 -16.28 17.06
C LEU A 32 17.71 -15.87 18.51
N PRO A 33 17.78 -16.78 19.50
CA PRO A 33 17.56 -16.40 20.89
C PRO A 33 18.60 -15.40 21.40
N LYS A 34 19.88 -15.56 21.01
CA LYS A 34 20.97 -14.66 21.41
C LYS A 34 20.80 -13.27 20.80
N ILE A 35 20.43 -13.20 19.51
CA ILE A 35 20.17 -11.94 18.83
C ILE A 35 18.95 -11.26 19.47
N LYS A 36 17.89 -12.01 19.76
CA LYS A 36 16.71 -11.45 20.43
C LYS A 36 17.03 -10.89 21.80
N GLN A 37 17.78 -11.64 22.60
CA GLN A 37 18.24 -11.18 23.91
C GLN A 37 19.02 -9.88 23.79
N TRP A 38 19.99 -9.81 22.86
CA TRP A 38 20.78 -8.61 22.64
C TRP A 38 19.92 -7.39 22.25
N ILE A 39 18.91 -7.61 21.37
CA ILE A 39 17.98 -6.54 20.99
C ILE A 39 17.19 -6.07 22.20
N ASP A 40 16.66 -6.98 23.01
CA ASP A 40 15.86 -6.64 24.17
C ASP A 40 16.66 -5.87 25.25
N GLU A 41 17.97 -6.15 25.35
CA GLU A 41 18.87 -5.45 26.28
C GLU A 41 19.32 -4.08 25.76
N ASN A 42 19.53 -3.91 24.44
CA ASN A 42 20.11 -2.69 23.87
C ASN A 42 19.09 -1.78 23.18
N ASN A 43 18.08 -2.34 22.55
CA ASN A 43 17.07 -1.61 21.77
C ASN A 43 15.67 -2.20 22.04
N PRO A 44 15.13 -2.07 23.24
CA PRO A 44 13.85 -2.65 23.62
C PRO A 44 12.72 -2.08 22.78
N GLY A 45 11.93 -2.97 22.19
CA GLY A 45 10.81 -2.61 21.31
C GLY A 45 11.08 -2.80 19.82
N ASP A 46 12.35 -2.95 19.42
CA ASP A 46 12.69 -3.23 18.03
C ASP A 46 12.27 -4.65 17.62
N GLN A 47 11.86 -4.78 16.36
CA GLN A 47 11.35 -6.05 15.83
C GLN A 47 12.48 -6.90 15.25
N LEU A 48 12.39 -8.22 15.50
CA LEU A 48 13.24 -9.20 14.84
C LEU A 48 12.39 -10.06 13.93
N ILE A 49 12.76 -10.14 12.65
CA ILE A 49 12.09 -10.95 11.64
C ILE A 49 13.12 -11.91 11.02
N PRO A 50 13.04 -13.21 11.31
CA PRO A 50 13.79 -14.19 10.57
C PRO A 50 13.23 -14.34 9.15
N PHE A 51 14.11 -14.47 8.18
CA PHE A 51 13.76 -14.73 6.78
C PHE A 51 14.84 -15.57 6.11
N SER A 52 14.60 -16.05 4.91
CA SER A 52 15.62 -16.72 4.11
C SER A 52 15.66 -16.12 2.71
N ALA A 53 16.74 -15.42 2.39
CA ALA A 53 16.92 -14.82 1.07
C ALA A 53 16.91 -15.88 -0.04
N ALA A 54 17.54 -17.04 0.20
CA ALA A 54 17.53 -18.15 -0.75
C ALA A 54 16.12 -18.69 -1.03
N LEU A 55 15.28 -18.80 0.02
CA LEU A 55 13.89 -19.18 -0.15
C LEU A 55 13.11 -18.12 -0.95
N GLU A 56 13.25 -16.84 -0.60
CA GLU A 56 12.53 -15.77 -1.30
C GLU A 56 12.93 -15.70 -2.79
N GLU A 57 14.21 -15.90 -3.11
CA GLU A 57 14.70 -15.97 -4.48
C GLU A 57 14.03 -17.12 -5.25
N GLN A 58 13.95 -18.31 -4.64
CA GLN A 58 13.30 -19.46 -5.27
C GLN A 58 11.80 -19.22 -5.46
N LEU A 59 11.10 -18.70 -4.44
CA LEU A 59 9.67 -18.37 -4.54
C LEU A 59 9.40 -17.33 -5.65
N PHE A 60 10.34 -16.42 -5.90
CA PHE A 60 10.21 -15.42 -6.97
C PHE A 60 10.32 -16.03 -8.37
N THR A 61 11.07 -17.13 -8.55
CA THR A 61 11.22 -17.83 -9.84
C THR A 61 10.00 -18.67 -10.22
N ILE A 62 9.19 -19.08 -9.25
CA ILE A 62 8.02 -19.93 -9.47
C ILE A 62 6.82 -19.06 -9.84
N SER A 63 6.39 -19.16 -11.11
CA SER A 63 5.25 -18.36 -11.62
C SER A 63 3.89 -19.06 -11.41
N ASP A 64 3.86 -20.39 -11.28
CA ASP A 64 2.64 -21.17 -11.06
C ASP A 64 2.34 -21.26 -9.55
N GLU A 65 1.13 -20.89 -9.18
CA GLU A 65 0.71 -20.92 -7.79
C GLU A 65 0.54 -22.34 -7.23
N ASN A 66 0.21 -23.32 -8.05
CA ASN A 66 0.08 -24.69 -7.59
C ASN A 66 1.48 -25.25 -7.30
N GLU A 67 2.43 -24.99 -8.19
CA GLU A 67 3.83 -25.33 -7.99
C GLU A 67 4.40 -24.64 -6.74
N LEU A 68 4.07 -23.35 -6.54
CA LEU A 68 4.45 -22.59 -5.35
C LEU A 68 3.92 -23.23 -4.06
N LYS A 69 2.65 -23.63 -4.04
CA LYS A 69 2.03 -24.30 -2.89
C LYS A 69 2.66 -25.67 -2.62
N GLU A 70 2.90 -26.44 -3.67
CA GLU A 70 3.58 -27.74 -3.53
C GLU A 70 5.01 -27.58 -3.01
N TYR A 71 5.73 -26.57 -3.50
CA TYR A 71 7.08 -26.29 -3.05
C TYR A 71 7.10 -25.93 -1.56
N LEU A 72 6.24 -25.01 -1.13
CA LEU A 72 6.13 -24.64 0.28
C LEU A 72 5.70 -25.82 1.16
N ALA A 73 4.79 -26.66 0.70
CA ALA A 73 4.36 -27.85 1.43
C ALA A 73 5.49 -28.88 1.61
N LYS A 74 6.37 -29.03 0.61
CA LYS A 74 7.57 -29.90 0.70
C LYS A 74 8.58 -29.41 1.72
N LEU A 75 8.68 -28.10 1.95
CA LEU A 75 9.60 -27.50 2.92
C LEU A 75 9.15 -27.68 4.37
N GLY A 76 7.86 -27.78 4.59
CA GLY A 76 7.28 -28.00 5.91
C GLY A 76 5.96 -27.28 6.14
N GLU A 77 5.22 -27.73 7.13
CA GLU A 77 3.93 -27.17 7.48
C GLU A 77 4.07 -25.71 8.00
N GLY A 78 3.33 -24.78 7.39
CA GLY A 78 3.31 -23.39 7.80
C GLY A 78 4.56 -22.59 7.40
N VAL A 79 5.34 -23.06 6.42
CA VAL A 79 6.39 -22.29 5.75
C VAL A 79 5.73 -21.36 4.73
N GLN A 80 6.08 -20.09 4.77
CA GLN A 80 5.55 -19.05 3.86
C GLN A 80 6.59 -17.97 3.64
N SER A 81 6.42 -17.15 2.60
CA SER A 81 7.27 -16.00 2.35
C SER A 81 7.25 -15.02 3.53
N ALA A 82 8.41 -14.51 3.90
CA ALA A 82 8.56 -13.48 4.93
C ALA A 82 8.30 -12.07 4.39
N LEU A 83 8.32 -11.85 3.07
CA LEU A 83 8.19 -10.53 2.45
C LEU A 83 6.93 -9.76 2.85
N PRO A 84 5.72 -10.38 2.89
CA PRO A 84 4.52 -9.68 3.35
C PRO A 84 4.65 -9.16 4.79
N LYS A 85 5.25 -9.97 5.67
CA LYS A 85 5.50 -9.57 7.07
C LYS A 85 6.52 -8.44 7.16
N ILE A 86 7.62 -8.53 6.41
CA ILE A 86 8.66 -7.49 6.34
C ILE A 86 8.05 -6.18 5.86
N THR A 87 7.28 -6.21 4.76
CA THR A 87 6.62 -5.03 4.22
C THR A 87 5.67 -4.39 5.24
N LYS A 88 4.81 -5.20 5.86
CA LYS A 88 3.87 -4.71 6.87
C LYS A 88 4.61 -4.07 8.05
N SER A 89 5.62 -4.75 8.59
CA SER A 89 6.43 -4.21 9.70
C SER A 89 7.16 -2.92 9.32
N GLY A 90 7.62 -2.79 8.07
CA GLY A 90 8.22 -1.56 7.56
C GLY A 90 7.23 -0.39 7.52
N TYR A 91 6.00 -0.63 7.07
CA TYR A 91 4.93 0.37 7.10
C TYR A 91 4.59 0.78 8.55
N ASP A 92 4.45 -0.18 9.45
CA ASP A 92 4.15 0.06 10.86
C ASP A 92 5.29 0.86 11.52
N ALA A 93 6.55 0.50 11.27
CA ALA A 93 7.71 1.19 11.83
C ALA A 93 7.86 2.64 11.31
N LEU A 94 7.44 2.92 10.09
CA LEU A 94 7.45 4.26 9.51
C LEU A 94 6.18 5.06 9.82
N ASP A 95 5.24 4.46 10.56
CA ASP A 95 3.91 5.02 10.85
C ASP A 95 3.15 5.42 9.58
N LEU A 96 3.24 4.56 8.57
CA LEU A 96 2.58 4.73 7.27
C LEU A 96 1.25 3.98 7.25
N ILE A 97 0.27 4.62 6.63
CA ILE A 97 -1.01 4.04 6.27
C ILE A 97 -1.22 4.12 4.77
N ARG A 98 -2.12 3.31 4.25
CA ARG A 98 -2.53 3.34 2.85
C ARG A 98 -3.98 3.74 2.72
N TYR A 99 -4.26 4.66 1.81
CA TYR A 99 -5.60 4.91 1.33
C TYR A 99 -5.65 4.67 -0.18
N PHE A 100 -6.83 4.52 -0.71
CA PHE A 100 -7.05 4.15 -2.10
C PHE A 100 -7.86 5.22 -2.81
N THR A 101 -7.53 5.41 -4.08
CA THR A 101 -8.40 6.10 -5.02
C THR A 101 -8.79 5.14 -6.10
N ALA A 102 -10.03 5.23 -6.56
CA ALA A 102 -10.51 4.40 -7.62
C ALA A 102 -11.25 5.22 -8.67
N GLY A 103 -10.90 5.00 -9.90
CA GLY A 103 -11.52 5.59 -11.07
C GLY A 103 -11.96 4.53 -12.06
N PRO A 104 -12.65 4.93 -13.15
CA PRO A 104 -12.99 4.01 -14.21
C PRO A 104 -11.77 3.40 -14.91
N ASP A 105 -10.62 4.13 -14.88
CA ASP A 105 -9.43 3.76 -15.62
C ASP A 105 -8.37 3.08 -14.73
N GLU A 106 -8.30 3.43 -13.43
CA GLU A 106 -7.30 2.87 -12.53
C GLU A 106 -7.72 2.88 -11.06
N VAL A 107 -7.11 1.98 -10.31
CA VAL A 107 -7.12 1.96 -8.85
C VAL A 107 -5.69 2.16 -8.35
N ARG A 108 -5.49 3.14 -7.47
CA ARG A 108 -4.17 3.41 -6.87
C ARG A 108 -4.21 3.34 -5.37
N ALA A 109 -3.12 2.79 -4.80
CA ALA A 109 -2.81 2.88 -3.38
C ALA A 109 -1.82 4.03 -3.14
N TRP A 110 -2.12 4.86 -2.15
CA TRP A 110 -1.30 6.00 -1.76
C TRP A 110 -0.80 5.81 -0.34
N SER A 111 0.49 5.94 -0.15
CA SER A 111 1.11 5.83 1.18
C SER A 111 1.25 7.21 1.79
N ILE A 112 0.72 7.37 3.00
CA ILE A 112 0.79 8.62 3.77
C ILE A 112 1.16 8.29 5.22
N ARG A 113 1.57 9.28 5.99
CA ARG A 113 1.77 9.11 7.43
C ARG A 113 0.44 9.10 8.16
N ARG A 114 0.37 8.34 9.23
CA ARG A 114 -0.79 8.37 10.13
C ARG A 114 -1.00 9.79 10.69
N GLY A 115 -2.25 10.21 10.85
CA GLY A 115 -2.58 11.55 11.31
C GLY A 115 -2.59 12.62 10.21
N VAL A 116 -2.29 12.26 8.96
CA VAL A 116 -2.41 13.18 7.82
C VAL A 116 -3.88 13.46 7.53
N LYS A 117 -4.22 14.74 7.34
CA LYS A 117 -5.58 15.18 7.04
C LYS A 117 -5.93 15.05 5.56
N ALA A 118 -7.22 14.94 5.26
CA ALA A 118 -7.71 14.73 3.90
C ALA A 118 -7.18 15.72 2.83
N PRO A 119 -7.03 17.03 3.07
CA PRO A 119 -6.42 17.92 2.09
C PRO A 119 -4.96 17.57 1.78
N GLN A 120 -4.17 17.27 2.82
CA GLN A 120 -2.77 16.86 2.66
C GLN A 120 -2.65 15.51 1.94
N ALA A 121 -3.55 14.57 2.25
CA ALA A 121 -3.63 13.31 1.52
C ALA A 121 -3.94 13.54 0.04
N ALA A 122 -4.90 14.40 -0.29
CA ALA A 122 -5.17 14.80 -1.66
C ALA A 122 -3.95 15.45 -2.33
N GLY A 123 -3.16 16.22 -1.57
CA GLY A 123 -1.90 16.84 -2.00
C GLY A 123 -0.83 15.85 -2.44
N VAL A 124 -0.83 14.61 -1.90
CA VAL A 124 0.09 13.53 -2.34
C VAL A 124 -0.20 13.09 -3.77
N ILE A 125 -1.46 13.20 -4.22
CA ILE A 125 -1.85 12.89 -5.60
C ILE A 125 -1.36 13.99 -6.54
N HIS A 126 -1.67 15.25 -6.18
CA HIS A 126 -1.23 16.44 -6.91
C HIS A 126 -1.30 17.67 -5.99
N SER A 127 -0.30 18.55 -6.03
CA SER A 127 -0.20 19.73 -5.17
C SER A 127 -1.44 20.63 -5.23
N ASP A 128 -2.05 20.76 -6.40
CA ASP A 128 -3.27 21.54 -6.58
C ASP A 128 -4.47 20.99 -5.80
N PHE A 129 -4.49 19.67 -5.52
CA PHE A 129 -5.63 19.04 -4.85
C PHE A 129 -5.70 19.48 -3.40
N GLU A 130 -4.57 19.72 -2.74
CA GLU A 130 -4.54 20.27 -1.39
C GLU A 130 -5.17 21.66 -1.34
N ASN A 131 -4.75 22.54 -2.26
CA ASN A 131 -5.21 23.92 -2.31
C ASN A 131 -6.69 24.06 -2.70
N LYS A 132 -7.14 23.19 -3.62
CA LYS A 132 -8.51 23.22 -4.18
C LYS A 132 -9.47 22.30 -3.45
N PHE A 133 -9.05 21.68 -2.34
CA PHE A 133 -9.84 20.71 -1.59
C PHE A 133 -11.11 21.32 -0.99
N VAL A 134 -12.25 20.71 -1.28
CA VAL A 134 -13.56 21.06 -0.68
C VAL A 134 -13.92 20.02 0.38
N CYS A 135 -14.07 18.76 -0.04
CA CYS A 135 -14.37 17.63 0.82
C CYS A 135 -13.88 16.32 0.17
N GLY A 136 -13.85 15.27 0.96
CA GLY A 136 -13.64 13.90 0.49
C GLY A 136 -14.91 13.09 0.72
N GLU A 137 -15.37 12.34 -0.27
CA GLU A 137 -16.33 11.27 -0.08
C GLU A 137 -15.52 10.01 0.28
N ILE A 138 -15.66 9.55 1.50
CA ILE A 138 -14.85 8.48 2.08
C ILE A 138 -15.73 7.29 2.42
N MET A 139 -15.25 6.09 2.09
CA MET A 139 -15.80 4.82 2.54
C MET A 139 -14.67 3.89 2.99
N ALA A 140 -14.92 3.05 3.98
CA ALA A 140 -13.93 2.06 4.40
C ALA A 140 -13.91 0.87 3.42
N PHE A 141 -12.73 0.29 3.21
CA PHE A 141 -12.57 -0.88 2.35
C PHE A 141 -13.48 -2.04 2.75
N ASN A 142 -13.59 -2.30 4.06
CA ASN A 142 -14.43 -3.39 4.56
C ASN A 142 -15.92 -3.14 4.25
N ASP A 143 -16.39 -1.89 4.41
CA ASP A 143 -17.76 -1.53 4.08
C ASP A 143 -18.07 -1.73 2.58
N LEU A 144 -17.12 -1.37 1.70
CA LEU A 144 -17.27 -1.61 0.27
C LEU A 144 -17.26 -3.10 -0.06
N LYS A 145 -16.39 -3.87 0.57
CA LYS A 145 -16.30 -5.32 0.39
C LYS A 145 -17.61 -6.03 0.78
N GLU A 146 -18.24 -5.61 1.89
CA GLU A 146 -19.52 -6.15 2.36
C GLU A 146 -20.67 -5.72 1.45
N ALA A 147 -20.72 -4.45 1.06
CA ALA A 147 -21.81 -3.91 0.24
C ALA A 147 -21.73 -4.33 -1.23
N GLY A 148 -20.55 -4.70 -1.72
CA GLY A 148 -20.32 -5.12 -3.10
C GLY A 148 -20.29 -4.00 -4.15
N SER A 149 -20.72 -2.77 -3.80
CA SER A 149 -20.68 -1.61 -4.72
C SER A 149 -20.70 -0.28 -3.96
N GLU A 150 -20.19 0.78 -4.62
CA GLU A 150 -20.27 2.16 -4.12
C GLU A 150 -21.73 2.61 -3.90
N ASN A 151 -22.63 2.29 -4.85
CA ASN A 151 -24.04 2.65 -4.74
C ASN A 151 -24.69 2.00 -3.52
N ALA A 152 -24.37 0.76 -3.22
CA ALA A 152 -24.84 0.08 -2.02
C ALA A 152 -24.24 0.69 -0.76
N CYS A 153 -22.94 1.06 -0.75
CA CYS A 153 -22.33 1.81 0.35
C CYS A 153 -23.06 3.14 0.60
N ARG A 154 -23.39 3.85 -0.47
CA ARG A 154 -24.14 5.12 -0.40
C ARG A 154 -25.55 4.93 0.16
N ALA A 155 -26.28 3.93 -0.34
CA ALA A 155 -27.62 3.60 0.16
C ALA A 155 -27.61 3.20 1.63
N ASN A 156 -26.57 2.52 2.09
CA ASN A 156 -26.37 2.10 3.48
C ASN A 156 -25.77 3.20 4.38
N GLY A 157 -25.55 4.42 3.85
CA GLY A 157 -24.95 5.54 4.60
C GLY A 157 -23.47 5.35 4.99
N LYS A 158 -22.77 4.41 4.33
CA LYS A 158 -21.36 4.09 4.55
C LYS A 158 -20.40 4.96 3.74
N LEU A 159 -20.87 5.59 2.67
CA LEU A 159 -20.16 6.63 1.95
C LEU A 159 -20.44 7.98 2.60
N VAL A 160 -19.44 8.53 3.30
CA VAL A 160 -19.60 9.71 4.14
C VAL A 160 -18.77 10.87 3.60
N GLN A 161 -19.39 12.05 3.56
CA GLN A 161 -18.67 13.28 3.19
C GLN A 161 -17.83 13.78 4.37
N LYS A 162 -16.52 13.97 4.17
CA LYS A 162 -15.54 14.41 5.17
C LYS A 162 -14.92 15.74 4.78
N GLY A 163 -14.80 16.63 5.75
CA GLY A 163 -14.21 17.94 5.56
C GLY A 163 -12.70 17.99 5.76
N LYS A 164 -12.15 19.21 5.80
CA LYS A 164 -10.71 19.48 5.88
C LYS A 164 -10.02 18.97 7.16
N THR A 165 -10.75 18.74 8.22
CA THR A 165 -10.21 18.27 9.52
C THR A 165 -10.15 16.76 9.64
N TYR A 166 -10.69 16.03 8.67
CA TYR A 166 -10.72 14.57 8.70
C TYR A 166 -9.30 14.00 8.60
N GLU A 167 -8.93 13.16 9.54
CA GLU A 167 -7.70 12.38 9.52
C GLU A 167 -7.94 11.07 8.78
N MET A 168 -7.09 10.79 7.78
CA MET A 168 -7.20 9.57 6.97
C MET A 168 -6.91 8.33 7.79
N VAL A 169 -7.70 7.29 7.56
CA VAL A 169 -7.58 5.98 8.20
C VAL A 169 -7.05 4.96 7.21
N ASP A 170 -6.30 3.96 7.72
CA ASP A 170 -5.78 2.87 6.87
C ASP A 170 -6.93 2.09 6.22
N GLY A 171 -6.86 1.94 4.90
CA GLY A 171 -7.93 1.30 4.13
C GLY A 171 -9.06 2.22 3.68
N ASP A 172 -8.97 3.53 3.91
CA ASP A 172 -9.94 4.47 3.36
C ASP A 172 -9.92 4.45 1.83
N ILE A 173 -11.09 4.50 1.23
CA ILE A 173 -11.27 4.72 -0.19
C ILE A 173 -11.84 6.12 -0.36
N ALA A 174 -11.08 6.97 -1.03
CA ALA A 174 -11.36 8.40 -1.10
C ALA A 174 -11.68 8.86 -2.52
N GLN A 175 -12.74 9.66 -2.64
CA GLN A 175 -13.03 10.48 -3.81
C GLN A 175 -12.98 11.94 -3.40
N TYR A 176 -12.12 12.73 -4.05
CA TYR A 176 -11.95 14.13 -3.71
C TYR A 176 -12.82 15.05 -4.57
N VAL A 177 -13.48 15.98 -3.90
CA VAL A 177 -14.24 17.05 -4.52
C VAL A 177 -13.39 18.32 -4.45
N LEU A 178 -13.07 18.86 -5.61
CA LEU A 178 -12.17 20.01 -5.76
C LEU A 178 -12.92 21.20 -6.37
N THR A 179 -12.50 22.42 -6.04
CA THR A 179 -12.95 23.62 -6.72
C THR A 179 -12.07 23.91 -7.92
N TYR A 180 -12.68 24.19 -9.06
CA TYR A 180 -12.03 24.74 -10.23
C TYR A 180 -12.62 26.12 -10.53
N GLU A 181 -11.76 27.10 -10.80
CA GLU A 181 -12.20 28.36 -11.35
C GLU A 181 -12.49 28.14 -12.83
N ALA A 182 -13.75 28.27 -13.21
CA ALA A 182 -14.11 28.29 -14.61
C ALA A 182 -13.73 29.68 -15.17
N ASN A 183 -13.00 29.72 -16.28
CA ASN A 183 -12.63 30.93 -16.96
C ASN A 183 -13.84 31.86 -17.17
N HIS A 184 -13.84 32.99 -16.54
CA HIS A 184 -14.52 34.27 -16.75
C HIS A 184 -16.05 34.36 -16.95
N THR A 185 -16.86 33.30 -17.11
CA THR A 185 -18.30 33.50 -17.36
C THR A 185 -19.27 32.51 -16.75
N ALA A 186 -18.84 31.48 -16.02
CA ALA A 186 -19.74 30.54 -15.37
C ALA A 186 -19.21 30.15 -13.99
N GLY A 187 -20.07 30.24 -12.98
CA GLY A 187 -19.75 30.06 -11.59
C GLY A 187 -18.92 28.82 -11.26
N ARG A 188 -18.39 28.80 -10.05
CA ARG A 188 -17.55 27.74 -9.46
C ARG A 188 -18.02 26.34 -9.86
N LEU A 189 -17.31 25.70 -10.77
CA LEU A 189 -17.58 24.32 -11.16
C LEU A 189 -16.93 23.39 -10.13
N VAL A 190 -17.75 22.65 -9.40
CA VAL A 190 -17.29 21.57 -8.51
C VAL A 190 -17.16 20.30 -9.36
N ARG A 191 -15.95 19.82 -9.60
CA ARG A 191 -15.72 18.59 -10.34
C ARG A 191 -15.42 17.45 -9.40
N ARG A 192 -16.20 16.40 -9.51
CA ARG A 192 -15.96 15.12 -8.85
C ARG A 192 -14.86 14.39 -9.61
N ILE A 193 -13.75 14.10 -8.94
CA ILE A 193 -12.65 13.35 -9.53
C ILE A 193 -12.67 11.97 -8.90
N ILE A 194 -12.87 10.97 -9.76
CA ILE A 194 -12.69 9.53 -9.55
C ILE A 194 -13.90 8.78 -8.97
N SER A 195 -14.43 7.84 -9.76
CA SER A 195 -15.56 6.96 -9.42
C SER A 195 -15.07 5.59 -8.96
N ALA A 196 -15.76 5.00 -7.98
CA ALA A 196 -15.33 3.78 -7.26
C ALA A 196 -15.71 2.44 -7.94
N ALA A 197 -16.26 2.46 -9.15
CA ALA A 197 -16.83 1.26 -9.78
C ALA A 197 -15.82 0.11 -10.05
N TYR A 198 -14.51 0.38 -10.02
CA TYR A 198 -13.45 -0.57 -10.38
C TYR A 198 -12.73 -1.20 -9.21
N ILE A 199 -13.11 -0.90 -7.98
CA ILE A 199 -12.33 -1.22 -6.76
C ILE A 199 -12.37 -2.71 -6.43
N ILE A 200 -13.51 -3.37 -6.61
CA ILE A 200 -13.73 -4.74 -6.11
C ILE A 200 -12.87 -5.74 -6.88
N GLU A 201 -12.68 -5.54 -8.18
CA GLU A 201 -11.86 -6.45 -8.99
C GLU A 201 -10.35 -6.25 -8.79
N ASN A 202 -9.89 -5.03 -8.51
CA ASN A 202 -8.47 -4.69 -8.51
C ASN A 202 -7.81 -4.61 -7.11
N ILE A 203 -8.55 -4.28 -6.05
CA ILE A 203 -7.97 -4.33 -4.68
C ILE A 203 -7.79 -5.76 -4.19
N PHE A 204 -8.58 -6.70 -4.68
CA PHE A 204 -8.33 -8.13 -4.48
C PHE A 204 -6.95 -8.57 -4.98
N LEU A 205 -6.34 -7.83 -5.92
CA LEU A 205 -5.01 -8.11 -6.49
C LEU A 205 -3.84 -7.57 -5.66
N LEU A 206 -4.08 -6.65 -4.74
CA LEU A 206 -3.06 -6.19 -3.78
C LEU A 206 -2.92 -7.14 -2.59
N ASN A 207 -3.83 -8.10 -2.44
CA ASN A 207 -3.67 -9.21 -1.53
C ASN A 207 -2.84 -10.31 -2.25
N PRO A 208 -1.72 -10.80 -1.71
CA PRO A 208 -0.92 -11.86 -2.33
C PRO A 208 -1.71 -13.15 -2.64
N ASP A 209 -2.85 -13.37 -1.97
CA ASP A 209 -3.76 -14.50 -2.24
C ASP A 209 -4.67 -14.29 -3.47
N THR A 210 -4.64 -13.14 -4.12
CA THR A 210 -5.60 -12.78 -5.20
C THR A 210 -4.96 -12.39 -6.53
N ARG A 211 -3.67 -12.62 -6.74
CA ARG A 211 -2.99 -12.39 -8.04
C ARG A 211 -3.58 -13.16 -9.25
N LYS A 212 -4.67 -13.89 -9.06
CA LYS A 212 -5.20 -14.90 -9.99
C LYS A 212 -6.09 -14.44 -11.14
N LYS A 213 -6.51 -13.18 -11.25
CA LYS A 213 -7.56 -12.84 -12.23
C LYS A 213 -7.37 -11.59 -13.08
N ILE A 214 -6.15 -11.22 -13.48
CA ILE A 214 -6.02 -10.29 -14.58
C ILE A 214 -5.07 -10.85 -15.66
N ARG A 215 -5.63 -11.64 -16.56
CA ARG A 215 -5.21 -11.64 -17.96
C ARG A 215 -6.02 -10.55 -18.63
N THR A 216 -5.42 -9.40 -18.82
CA THR A 216 -5.89 -8.44 -19.84
C THR A 216 -5.73 -9.08 -21.20
N PRO A 217 -6.80 -9.17 -22.03
CA PRO A 217 -6.64 -9.51 -23.44
C PRO A 217 -5.98 -8.33 -24.13
N GLY A 218 -4.74 -8.50 -24.60
CA GLY A 218 -4.13 -7.68 -25.64
C GLY A 218 -3.42 -6.40 -25.23
N ILE A 219 -2.33 -6.50 -24.46
CA ILE A 219 -1.23 -5.53 -24.54
C ILE A 219 0.05 -6.36 -24.69
N GLU A 220 0.57 -6.39 -25.90
CA GLU A 220 1.92 -6.91 -26.19
C GLU A 220 2.96 -6.06 -25.46
N PRO A 221 4.08 -6.65 -24.97
CA PRO A 221 5.18 -5.92 -24.37
C PRO A 221 6.05 -5.29 -25.46
N GLY A 222 5.68 -4.15 -25.93
CA GLY A 222 6.41 -3.39 -26.91
C GLY A 222 5.84 -1.99 -27.02
N ILE A 223 6.57 -1.03 -26.50
CA ILE A 223 6.51 0.43 -26.60
C ILE A 223 6.46 1.07 -25.19
N ALA A 224 7.56 1.00 -24.49
CA ALA A 224 7.82 1.87 -23.34
C ALA A 224 9.31 2.26 -23.30
N SER A 225 9.85 2.79 -24.43
CA SER A 225 11.21 3.33 -24.48
C SER A 225 11.39 4.53 -25.41
N ASP A 226 10.34 5.35 -25.66
CA ASP A 226 10.52 6.53 -26.49
C ASP A 226 9.66 7.73 -26.06
N HIS A 227 9.83 8.24 -24.84
CA HIS A 227 9.44 9.63 -24.52
C HIS A 227 10.20 10.15 -23.29
N LEU A 228 11.55 10.15 -23.36
CA LEU A 228 12.40 11.00 -22.55
C LEU A 228 13.57 11.47 -23.43
N ARG A 229 13.29 12.32 -24.40
CA ARG A 229 14.26 13.26 -24.93
C ARG A 229 13.78 14.66 -24.58
N VAL A 230 14.40 15.19 -23.55
CA VAL A 230 14.39 16.62 -23.26
C VAL A 230 15.21 17.29 -24.39
N ASN A 231 14.56 18.16 -25.14
CA ASN A 231 15.27 19.06 -26.04
C ASN A 231 16.04 20.10 -25.21
N GLU A 232 17.34 19.92 -25.08
CA GLU A 232 18.29 21.01 -24.95
C GLU A 232 18.60 21.47 -26.39
N GLU A 233 18.09 22.63 -26.76
CA GLU A 233 18.72 23.55 -27.75
C GLU A 233 17.81 24.77 -27.94
N SER A 234 18.38 25.90 -27.61
CA SER A 234 18.16 27.31 -28.00
C SER A 234 17.78 28.23 -26.84
#